data_43c4612db2cde4201f895086bd8ac7a8
#
_entry.id   43c4612db2cde4201f895086bd8ac7a8
#
_cell.length_a   1.000
_cell.length_b   1.000
_cell.length_c   1.000
_cell.angle_alpha   90.00
_cell.angle_beta   90.00
_cell.angle_gamma   90.00
#
_symmetry.space_group_name_H-M   'P 1'
#
loop_
_entity.id
_entity.type
_entity.pdbx_description
1 polymer ?
#
loop_
_entity_poly.entity_id
_entity_poly.type
_entity_poly.pdbx_seq_one_letter_code
_entity_poly.pdbx_strand_id
1 'polypeptide(L)'
;KTVQRETNLERHLYDGSLSALFNLTEVRVGDIIEYSYTRQGFTPVHHGKFSTEEYLEYSLPVVYIYGRYIVPKTEPLEIRFFNGNTKPEITAHANYIEYVVKNENPETTLYDANVPVWYDASQSYQISQFQSWNDVAKNYNQYYQISAADRNWLHAKAKEIVEADTIFDDSIVPLVRFVQDKI
;
A
#
# COMPACT_ATOMS: atom_id res chain seq x y z
N LYS A 1 -15.99 -21.36 2.37
CA LYS A 1 -14.88 -22.20 1.90
C LYS A 1 -13.63 -21.33 1.81
N THR A 2 -12.52 -21.78 2.41
CA THR A 2 -11.22 -21.11 2.26
C THR A 2 -10.46 -21.76 1.12
N VAL A 3 -9.90 -20.96 0.22
CA VAL A 3 -9.10 -21.41 -0.90
C VAL A 3 -7.83 -20.57 -0.98
N GLN A 4 -6.71 -21.18 -1.31
CA GLN A 4 -5.50 -20.45 -1.68
C GLN A 4 -5.71 -19.90 -3.08
N ARG A 5 -5.58 -18.60 -3.22
CA ARG A 5 -5.73 -17.92 -4.51
C ARG A 5 -4.60 -16.90 -4.67
N GLU A 6 -3.60 -17.30 -5.42
CA GLU A 6 -2.48 -16.46 -5.80
C GLU A 6 -2.92 -15.54 -6.96
N THR A 7 -3.21 -14.29 -6.66
CA THR A 7 -3.68 -13.33 -7.66
C THR A 7 -2.57 -12.77 -8.54
N ASN A 8 -1.31 -12.89 -8.10
CA ASN A 8 -0.14 -12.37 -8.79
C ASN A 8 0.79 -13.46 -9.34
N LEU A 9 0.25 -14.67 -9.56
CA LEU A 9 1.02 -15.81 -10.05
C LEU A 9 1.68 -15.53 -11.41
N GLU A 10 0.99 -14.83 -12.30
CA GLU A 10 1.51 -14.41 -13.60
C GLU A 10 2.73 -13.47 -13.50
N ARG A 11 2.89 -12.81 -12.36
CA ARG A 11 4.05 -11.96 -12.04
C ARG A 11 5.12 -12.68 -11.23
N HIS A 12 5.00 -14.00 -11.08
CA HIS A 12 5.85 -14.82 -10.22
C HIS A 12 5.91 -14.37 -8.75
N LEU A 13 4.86 -13.70 -8.28
CA LEU A 13 4.74 -13.26 -6.90
C LEU A 13 3.82 -14.22 -6.13
N TYR A 14 4.38 -14.84 -5.10
CA TYR A 14 3.69 -15.74 -4.20
C TYR A 14 3.51 -15.04 -2.86
N ASP A 15 2.29 -14.75 -2.46
CA ASP A 15 2.02 -14.04 -1.21
C ASP A 15 1.43 -14.95 -0.11
N GLY A 16 1.10 -16.20 -0.45
CA GLY A 16 0.52 -17.17 0.48
C GLY A 16 -0.90 -16.79 0.95
N SER A 17 -1.56 -15.86 0.25
CA SER A 17 -2.85 -15.37 0.67
C SER A 17 -3.94 -16.43 0.59
N LEU A 18 -4.87 -16.40 1.54
CA LEU A 18 -6.05 -17.25 1.56
C LEU A 18 -7.28 -16.40 1.31
N SER A 19 -8.11 -16.83 0.35
CA SER A 19 -9.41 -16.24 0.09
C SER A 19 -10.52 -17.00 0.79
N ALA A 20 -11.32 -16.29 1.59
CA ALA A 20 -12.55 -16.84 2.15
C ALA A 20 -13.70 -16.61 1.16
N LEU A 21 -14.25 -17.69 0.64
CA LEU A 21 -15.35 -17.65 -0.32
C LEU A 21 -16.67 -17.99 0.36
N PHE A 22 -17.61 -17.06 0.30
CA PHE A 22 -18.98 -17.21 0.80
C PHE A 22 -19.95 -17.22 -0.38
N ASN A 23 -20.55 -18.36 -0.65
CA ASN A 23 -21.62 -18.46 -1.63
C ASN A 23 -22.96 -18.29 -0.92
N LEU A 24 -23.59 -17.15 -1.17
CA LEU A 24 -24.92 -16.87 -0.64
C LEU A 24 -25.94 -17.39 -1.64
N THR A 25 -26.88 -18.21 -1.16
CA THR A 25 -27.98 -18.75 -1.94
C THR A 25 -29.26 -17.98 -1.64
N GLU A 26 -30.17 -17.92 -2.61
CA GLU A 26 -31.51 -17.35 -2.45
C GLU A 26 -31.56 -15.83 -2.11
N VAL A 27 -30.49 -15.09 -2.42
CA VAL A 27 -30.46 -13.62 -2.25
C VAL A 27 -31.43 -12.98 -3.25
N ARG A 28 -32.31 -12.09 -2.75
CA ARG A 28 -33.34 -11.42 -3.52
C ARG A 28 -33.18 -9.91 -3.44
N VAL A 29 -33.81 -9.20 -4.37
CA VAL A 29 -33.91 -7.74 -4.31
C VAL A 29 -34.65 -7.31 -3.03
N GLY A 30 -34.02 -6.45 -2.24
CA GLY A 30 -34.51 -6.00 -0.94
C GLY A 30 -33.87 -6.67 0.26
N ASP A 31 -33.09 -7.74 0.06
CA ASP A 31 -32.32 -8.35 1.13
C ASP A 31 -31.14 -7.48 1.55
N ILE A 32 -30.82 -7.54 2.85
CA ILE A 32 -29.65 -6.85 3.43
C ILE A 32 -28.62 -7.92 3.75
N ILE A 33 -27.40 -7.71 3.23
CA ILE A 33 -26.24 -8.57 3.51
C ILE A 33 -25.32 -7.80 4.42
N GLU A 34 -25.08 -8.33 5.63
CA GLU A 34 -24.10 -7.78 6.56
C GLU A 34 -22.92 -8.75 6.68
N TYR A 35 -21.71 -8.22 6.65
CA TYR A 35 -20.51 -9.00 6.95
C TYR A 35 -19.53 -8.17 7.76
N SER A 36 -18.74 -8.85 8.59
CA SER A 36 -17.65 -8.26 9.34
C SER A 36 -16.41 -9.14 9.30
N TYR A 37 -15.26 -8.52 9.39
CA TYR A 37 -14.00 -9.23 9.52
C TYR A 37 -13.02 -8.44 10.36
N THR A 38 -12.08 -9.14 10.98
CA THR A 38 -10.96 -8.54 11.71
C THR A 38 -9.65 -8.92 11.02
N ARG A 39 -8.81 -7.93 10.77
CA ARG A 39 -7.45 -8.14 10.32
C ARG A 39 -6.50 -7.84 11.48
N GLN A 40 -5.57 -8.74 11.75
CA GLN A 40 -4.59 -8.60 12.82
C GLN A 40 -3.18 -8.60 12.24
N GLY A 41 -2.31 -7.75 12.78
CA GLY A 41 -0.91 -7.61 12.38
C GLY A 41 -0.64 -6.32 11.62
N PHE A 42 0.63 -6.12 11.27
CA PHE A 42 1.14 -4.97 10.52
C PHE A 42 1.92 -5.45 9.31
N THR A 43 2.07 -4.59 8.33
CA THR A 43 2.98 -4.83 7.21
C THR A 43 4.42 -4.82 7.73
N PRO A 44 5.18 -5.94 7.64
CA PRO A 44 6.52 -6.03 8.23
C PRO A 44 7.49 -4.96 7.71
N VAL A 45 7.33 -4.57 6.46
CA VAL A 45 8.15 -3.53 5.80
C VAL A 45 8.02 -2.16 6.46
N HIS A 46 6.92 -1.89 7.14
CA HIS A 46 6.71 -0.64 7.87
C HIS A 46 7.30 -0.63 9.29
N HIS A 47 7.92 -1.73 9.74
CA HIS A 47 8.47 -1.87 11.09
C HIS A 47 7.47 -1.53 12.21
N GLY A 48 6.25 -2.03 12.08
CA GLY A 48 5.18 -1.79 13.05
C GLY A 48 4.44 -0.46 12.92
N LYS A 49 4.85 0.42 12.01
CA LYS A 49 4.11 1.66 11.73
C LYS A 49 2.89 1.38 10.87
N PHE A 50 1.79 2.04 11.19
CA PHE A 50 0.56 1.99 10.42
C PHE A 50 0.56 3.05 9.33
N SER A 51 0.14 2.66 8.13
CA SER A 51 -0.14 3.57 7.02
C SER A 51 -1.17 2.94 6.10
N THR A 52 -2.19 3.70 5.71
CA THR A 52 -3.24 3.28 4.78
C THR A 52 -3.80 4.47 4.02
N GLU A 53 -4.48 4.17 2.93
CA GLU A 53 -5.34 5.09 2.19
C GLU A 53 -6.76 4.54 2.18
N GLU A 54 -7.73 5.42 2.35
CA GLU A 54 -9.14 5.08 2.38
C GLU A 54 -9.93 6.06 1.51
N TYR A 55 -10.92 5.55 0.79
CA TYR A 55 -11.78 6.36 -0.06
C TYR A 55 -13.02 6.84 0.71
N LEU A 56 -13.46 8.06 0.39
CA LEU A 56 -14.66 8.70 0.94
C LEU A 56 -15.83 8.72 -0.03
N GLU A 57 -15.65 8.18 -1.22
CA GLU A 57 -16.68 8.02 -2.26
C GLU A 57 -16.35 6.80 -3.13
N TYR A 58 -17.34 6.29 -3.83
CA TYR A 58 -17.21 5.10 -4.66
C TYR A 58 -18.06 5.26 -5.93
N SER A 59 -17.84 4.41 -6.92
CA SER A 59 -18.67 4.34 -8.14
C SER A 59 -20.08 3.78 -7.90
N LEU A 60 -20.34 3.23 -6.72
CA LEU A 60 -21.66 2.75 -6.30
C LEU A 60 -22.19 3.67 -5.20
N PRO A 61 -23.54 3.84 -5.10
CA PRO A 61 -24.13 4.62 -4.04
C PRO A 61 -23.75 4.06 -2.65
N VAL A 62 -23.23 4.92 -1.79
CA VAL A 62 -22.89 4.62 -0.40
C VAL A 62 -23.66 5.58 0.50
N VAL A 63 -24.29 5.06 1.54
CA VAL A 63 -25.06 5.90 2.48
C VAL A 63 -24.17 6.47 3.57
N TYR A 64 -23.17 5.70 4.02
CA TYR A 64 -22.33 6.13 5.14
C TYR A 64 -20.94 5.47 5.08
N ILE A 65 -19.92 6.29 5.25
CA ILE A 65 -18.53 5.87 5.40
C ILE A 65 -18.06 6.31 6.78
N TYR A 66 -17.46 5.39 7.53
CA TYR A 66 -17.00 5.64 8.88
C TYR A 66 -15.63 4.99 9.12
N GLY A 67 -14.64 5.79 9.40
CA GLY A 67 -13.31 5.36 9.84
C GLY A 67 -13.04 5.80 11.28
N ARG A 68 -12.55 4.91 12.12
CA ARG A 68 -12.17 5.20 13.50
C ARG A 68 -10.79 4.63 13.79
N TYR A 69 -9.87 5.48 14.23
CA TYR A 69 -8.50 5.12 14.52
C TYR A 69 -8.16 5.49 15.95
N ILE A 70 -7.58 4.55 16.68
CA ILE A 70 -7.18 4.73 18.06
C ILE A 70 -5.70 4.37 18.15
N VAL A 71 -4.89 5.34 18.55
CA VAL A 71 -3.43 5.16 18.64
C VAL A 71 -2.89 5.72 19.97
N PRO A 72 -1.77 5.20 20.48
CA PRO A 72 -1.10 5.79 21.64
C PRO A 72 -0.74 7.25 21.37
N LYS A 73 -0.77 8.09 22.41
CA LYS A 73 -0.35 9.50 22.30
C LYS A 73 1.10 9.68 21.83
N THR A 74 1.93 8.69 22.08
CA THR A 74 3.34 8.68 21.66
C THR A 74 3.54 8.49 20.18
N GLU A 75 2.48 8.05 19.48
CA GLU A 75 2.52 7.72 18.05
C GLU A 75 1.31 8.32 17.31
N PRO A 76 1.21 9.66 17.28
CA PRO A 76 0.08 10.34 16.64
C PRO A 76 0.05 10.04 15.14
N LEU A 77 -1.16 10.16 14.57
CA LEU A 77 -1.37 9.97 13.13
C LEU A 77 -1.33 11.31 12.40
N GLU A 78 -0.67 11.31 11.25
CA GLU A 78 -0.84 12.34 10.23
C GLU A 78 -1.97 11.91 9.30
N ILE A 79 -2.89 12.82 9.01
CA ILE A 79 -4.01 12.59 8.09
C ILE A 79 -4.01 13.68 7.03
N ARG A 80 -4.04 13.26 5.77
CA ARG A 80 -4.12 14.15 4.62
C ARG A 80 -5.31 13.77 3.75
N PHE A 81 -6.16 14.74 3.45
CA PHE A 81 -7.32 14.59 2.57
C PHE A 81 -7.00 15.06 1.16
N PHE A 82 -7.60 14.40 0.19
CA PHE A 82 -7.46 14.69 -1.24
C PHE A 82 -8.85 14.84 -1.86
N ASN A 83 -8.96 15.77 -2.79
CA ASN A 83 -10.14 16.03 -3.61
C ASN A 83 -11.44 16.33 -2.82
N GLY A 84 -11.31 16.73 -1.55
CA GLY A 84 -12.47 17.04 -0.69
C GLY A 84 -12.11 17.95 0.48
N ASN A 85 -13.14 18.33 1.22
CA ASN A 85 -13.04 19.24 2.37
C ASN A 85 -13.31 18.54 3.71
N THR A 86 -13.43 17.22 3.71
CA THR A 86 -13.64 16.44 4.93
C THR A 86 -12.50 16.67 5.92
N LYS A 87 -12.82 16.71 7.21
CA LYS A 87 -11.84 16.84 8.30
C LYS A 87 -12.10 15.78 9.34
N PRO A 88 -11.04 15.25 9.99
CA PRO A 88 -11.22 14.31 11.07
C PRO A 88 -11.74 15.02 12.33
N GLU A 89 -12.56 14.33 13.09
CA GLU A 89 -12.82 14.66 14.49
C GLU A 89 -11.69 14.03 15.31
N ILE A 90 -10.98 14.84 16.13
CA ILE A 90 -9.83 14.37 16.91
C ILE A 90 -10.15 14.56 18.38
N THR A 91 -10.10 13.48 19.15
CA THR A 91 -10.33 13.50 20.59
C THR A 91 -9.12 12.94 21.33
N ALA A 92 -8.50 13.76 22.20
CA ALA A 92 -7.40 13.34 23.05
C ALA A 92 -7.93 12.79 24.38
N HIS A 93 -7.62 11.53 24.66
CA HIS A 93 -7.90 10.86 25.94
C HIS A 93 -6.63 10.81 26.80
N ALA A 94 -6.68 10.19 27.98
CA ALA A 94 -5.53 10.14 28.88
C ALA A 94 -4.29 9.52 28.21
N ASN A 95 -4.43 8.34 27.58
CA ASN A 95 -3.32 7.55 27.06
C ASN A 95 -3.33 7.36 25.54
N TYR A 96 -4.39 7.78 24.84
CA TYR A 96 -4.55 7.58 23.41
C TYR A 96 -5.20 8.79 22.75
N ILE A 97 -5.10 8.85 21.45
CA ILE A 97 -5.81 9.80 20.58
C ILE A 97 -6.76 9.00 19.70
N GLU A 98 -7.97 9.50 19.57
CA GLU A 98 -9.00 8.97 18.70
C GLU A 98 -9.20 9.94 17.53
N TYR A 99 -9.19 9.38 16.34
CA TYR A 99 -9.47 10.07 15.09
C TYR A 99 -10.71 9.43 14.45
N VAL A 100 -11.69 10.24 14.09
CA VAL A 100 -12.90 9.78 13.42
C VAL A 100 -13.08 10.54 12.11
N VAL A 101 -13.24 9.80 11.04
CA VAL A 101 -13.55 10.32 9.71
C VAL A 101 -14.92 9.81 9.30
N LYS A 102 -15.79 10.70 8.85
CA LYS A 102 -17.16 10.37 8.44
C LYS A 102 -17.47 11.03 7.12
N ASN A 103 -18.23 10.35 6.29
CA ASN A 103 -18.90 10.95 5.13
C ASN A 103 -20.31 10.35 5.00
N GLU A 104 -21.32 11.21 5.04
CA GLU A 104 -22.72 10.81 4.96
C GLU A 104 -23.25 11.12 3.56
N ASN A 105 -23.83 10.11 2.91
CA ASN A 105 -24.36 10.20 1.56
C ASN A 105 -23.37 10.84 0.57
N PRO A 106 -22.13 10.31 0.47
CA PRO A 106 -21.14 10.84 -0.46
C PRO A 106 -21.68 10.80 -1.89
N GLU A 107 -21.23 11.76 -2.69
CA GLU A 107 -21.50 11.73 -4.12
C GLU A 107 -20.87 10.50 -4.76
N THR A 108 -21.48 9.99 -5.82
CA THR A 108 -20.95 8.86 -6.56
C THR A 108 -19.87 9.35 -7.52
N THR A 109 -18.68 8.77 -7.44
CA THR A 109 -17.58 9.09 -8.36
C THR A 109 -17.87 8.57 -9.76
N LEU A 110 -17.82 9.45 -10.73
CA LEU A 110 -17.86 9.09 -12.15
C LEU A 110 -16.42 9.02 -12.68
N TYR A 111 -15.98 7.83 -13.05
CA TYR A 111 -14.65 7.64 -13.66
C TYR A 111 -14.70 7.97 -15.15
N ASP A 112 -13.86 8.89 -15.58
CA ASP A 112 -13.63 9.16 -16.99
C ASP A 112 -12.55 8.22 -17.52
N ALA A 113 -12.82 7.51 -18.60
CA ALA A 113 -11.91 6.56 -19.22
C ALA A 113 -10.67 7.23 -19.85
N ASN A 114 -10.69 8.54 -20.06
CA ASN A 114 -9.62 9.27 -20.76
C ASN A 114 -8.71 10.07 -19.82
N VAL A 115 -8.77 9.82 -18.52
CA VAL A 115 -7.85 10.47 -17.57
C VAL A 115 -6.51 9.73 -17.51
N PRO A 116 -5.40 10.43 -17.22
CA PRO A 116 -4.11 9.78 -16.98
C PRO A 116 -4.18 8.78 -15.83
N VAL A 117 -3.44 7.67 -15.92
CA VAL A 117 -3.43 6.59 -14.91
C VAL A 117 -3.03 7.07 -13.50
N TRP A 118 -2.27 8.15 -13.41
CA TRP A 118 -1.84 8.74 -12.13
C TRP A 118 -2.88 9.69 -11.53
N TYR A 119 -3.94 10.03 -12.27
CA TYR A 119 -4.97 10.95 -11.79
C TYR A 119 -6.09 10.17 -11.15
N ASP A 120 -6.37 10.45 -9.89
CA ASP A 120 -7.55 9.97 -9.16
C ASP A 120 -8.37 11.17 -8.73
N ALA A 121 -9.61 11.24 -9.20
CA ALA A 121 -10.55 12.31 -8.86
C ALA A 121 -11.29 12.04 -7.55
N SER A 122 -11.22 10.80 -7.04
CA SER A 122 -12.01 10.38 -5.89
C SER A 122 -11.58 11.09 -4.61
N GLN A 123 -12.54 11.44 -3.79
CA GLN A 123 -12.26 11.91 -2.44
C GLN A 123 -11.65 10.76 -1.63
N SER A 124 -10.49 11.00 -1.09
CA SER A 124 -9.76 10.03 -0.28
C SER A 124 -9.02 10.71 0.88
N TYR A 125 -8.53 9.91 1.80
CA TYR A 125 -7.55 10.36 2.79
C TYR A 125 -6.47 9.31 3.02
N GLN A 126 -5.27 9.81 3.22
CA GLN A 126 -4.14 9.01 3.68
C GLN A 126 -3.94 9.25 5.17
N ILE A 127 -3.71 8.18 5.90
CA ILE A 127 -3.45 8.21 7.33
C ILE A 127 -2.18 7.42 7.63
N SER A 128 -1.27 8.01 8.43
CA SER A 128 0.05 7.43 8.63
C SER A 128 0.65 7.79 9.99
N GLN A 129 1.42 6.87 10.56
CA GLN A 129 2.32 7.13 11.69
C GLN A 129 3.68 7.69 11.25
N PHE A 130 3.96 7.75 9.94
CA PHE A 130 5.11 8.48 9.44
C PHE A 130 4.82 9.98 9.44
N GLN A 131 5.67 10.76 10.08
CA GLN A 131 5.47 12.20 10.27
C GLN A 131 6.07 13.04 9.13
N SER A 132 6.95 12.47 8.32
CA SER A 132 7.60 13.15 7.21
C SER A 132 8.15 12.18 6.17
N TRP A 133 8.42 12.68 4.96
CA TRP A 133 9.12 11.91 3.93
C TRP A 133 10.54 11.50 4.35
N ASN A 134 11.20 12.30 5.18
CA ASN A 134 12.50 11.93 5.76
C ASN A 134 12.39 10.73 6.71
N ASP A 135 11.30 10.63 7.47
CA ASP A 135 11.01 9.50 8.33
C ASP A 135 10.74 8.23 7.51
N VAL A 136 9.98 8.37 6.42
CA VAL A 136 9.79 7.29 5.44
C VAL A 136 11.14 6.86 4.86
N ALA A 137 11.93 7.80 4.34
CA ALA A 137 13.23 7.49 3.74
C ALA A 137 14.17 6.78 4.71
N LYS A 138 14.25 7.22 5.97
CA LYS A 138 15.06 6.56 7.00
C LYS A 138 14.58 5.14 7.29
N ASN A 139 13.26 4.94 7.36
CA ASN A 139 12.68 3.63 7.62
C ASN A 139 12.97 2.63 6.51
N TYR A 140 12.91 3.07 5.25
CA TYR A 140 13.12 2.19 4.10
C TYR A 140 14.59 2.05 3.68
N ASN A 141 15.45 3.02 4.02
CA ASN A 141 16.87 2.99 3.62
C ASN A 141 17.61 1.72 4.08
N GLN A 142 17.20 1.13 5.20
CA GLN A 142 17.79 -0.11 5.71
C GLN A 142 17.63 -1.30 4.75
N TYR A 143 16.58 -1.33 3.93
CA TYR A 143 16.37 -2.39 2.94
C TYR A 143 17.27 -2.27 1.72
N TYR A 144 17.88 -1.11 1.54
CA TYR A 144 18.84 -0.84 0.46
C TYR A 144 20.29 -0.87 0.91
N GLN A 145 20.52 -1.24 2.19
CA GLN A 145 21.89 -1.41 2.68
C GLN A 145 22.47 -2.74 2.21
N ILE A 146 23.63 -2.67 1.59
CA ILE A 146 24.37 -3.84 1.13
C ILE A 146 25.51 -4.09 2.13
N SER A 147 25.64 -5.33 2.63
CA SER A 147 26.74 -5.70 3.53
C SER A 147 28.10 -5.49 2.85
N ALA A 148 29.16 -5.31 3.63
CA ALA A 148 30.50 -5.16 3.08
C ALA A 148 30.94 -6.41 2.29
N ALA A 149 30.51 -7.60 2.73
CA ALA A 149 30.81 -8.86 2.03
C ALA A 149 30.10 -8.92 0.67
N ASP A 150 28.80 -8.60 0.64
CA ASP A 150 28.02 -8.59 -0.61
C ASP A 150 28.53 -7.51 -1.57
N ARG A 151 28.92 -6.35 -1.05
CA ARG A 151 29.50 -5.28 -1.86
C ARG A 151 30.78 -5.74 -2.55
N ASN A 152 31.67 -6.40 -1.82
CA ASN A 152 32.91 -6.92 -2.39
C ASN A 152 32.62 -7.97 -3.47
N TRP A 153 31.69 -8.88 -3.21
CA TRP A 153 31.26 -9.87 -4.19
C TRP A 153 30.65 -9.19 -5.44
N LEU A 154 29.75 -8.22 -5.25
CA LEU A 154 29.15 -7.46 -6.36
C LEU A 154 30.19 -6.73 -7.19
N HIS A 155 31.18 -6.09 -6.56
CA HIS A 155 32.27 -5.43 -7.28
C HIS A 155 33.10 -6.42 -8.11
N ALA A 156 33.45 -7.57 -7.53
CA ALA A 156 34.19 -8.61 -8.25
C ALA A 156 33.39 -9.15 -9.45
N LYS A 157 32.07 -9.40 -9.24
CA LYS A 157 31.18 -9.87 -10.32
C LYS A 157 30.96 -8.82 -11.41
N ALA A 158 30.76 -7.57 -11.04
CA ALA A 158 30.64 -6.48 -11.98
C ALA A 158 31.90 -6.33 -12.86
N LYS A 159 33.09 -6.42 -12.24
CA LYS A 159 34.36 -6.40 -12.96
C LYS A 159 34.48 -7.55 -13.95
N GLU A 160 34.16 -8.77 -13.52
CA GLU A 160 34.14 -9.97 -14.38
C GLU A 160 33.26 -9.77 -15.61
N ILE A 161 32.04 -9.23 -15.43
CA ILE A 161 31.07 -9.00 -16.52
C ILE A 161 31.59 -7.96 -17.50
N VAL A 162 32.13 -6.85 -17.00
CA VAL A 162 32.65 -5.75 -17.85
C VAL A 162 33.90 -6.20 -18.63
N GLU A 163 34.81 -6.94 -17.98
CA GLU A 163 36.03 -7.44 -18.62
C GLU A 163 35.76 -8.53 -19.67
N ALA A 164 34.67 -9.26 -19.54
CA ALA A 164 34.26 -10.27 -20.51
C ALA A 164 33.56 -9.67 -21.74
N ASP A 165 33.07 -8.43 -21.67
CA ASP A 165 32.41 -7.77 -22.78
C ASP A 165 33.43 -6.96 -23.62
N THR A 166 33.59 -7.36 -24.87
CA THR A 166 34.50 -6.69 -25.83
C THR A 166 33.77 -5.80 -26.83
N ILE A 167 32.45 -5.62 -26.66
CA ILE A 167 31.58 -4.98 -27.66
C ILE A 167 31.34 -3.52 -27.32
N PHE A 168 31.28 -3.19 -26.02
CA PHE A 168 30.90 -1.86 -25.55
C PHE A 168 32.02 -1.16 -24.79
N ASP A 169 32.28 0.09 -25.16
CA ASP A 169 33.19 0.97 -24.41
C ASP A 169 32.57 1.49 -23.09
N ASP A 170 31.26 1.23 -22.86
CA ASP A 170 30.51 1.63 -21.68
C ASP A 170 30.36 0.45 -20.72
N SER A 171 30.81 0.62 -19.48
CA SER A 171 30.74 -0.40 -18.43
C SER A 171 29.31 -0.67 -17.92
N ILE A 172 28.34 0.21 -18.19
CA ILE A 172 26.96 0.07 -17.72
C ILE A 172 26.17 -0.92 -18.58
N VAL A 173 26.35 -0.87 -19.89
CA VAL A 173 25.59 -1.70 -20.83
C VAL A 173 25.75 -3.21 -20.58
N PRO A 174 26.96 -3.76 -20.41
CA PRO A 174 27.14 -5.17 -20.08
C PRO A 174 26.45 -5.58 -18.78
N LEU A 175 26.49 -4.73 -17.75
CA LEU A 175 25.83 -4.99 -16.46
C LEU A 175 24.31 -5.03 -16.60
N VAL A 176 23.71 -4.08 -17.33
CA VAL A 176 22.26 -4.06 -17.60
C VAL A 176 21.84 -5.33 -18.36
N ARG A 177 22.57 -5.70 -19.40
CA ARG A 177 22.31 -6.93 -20.15
C ARG A 177 22.40 -8.18 -19.29
N PHE A 178 23.43 -8.25 -18.45
CA PHE A 178 23.56 -9.39 -17.53
C PHE A 178 22.33 -9.54 -16.64
N VAL A 179 21.81 -8.44 -16.08
CA VAL A 179 20.60 -8.46 -15.23
C VAL A 179 19.38 -8.89 -16.06
N GLN A 180 19.23 -8.39 -17.29
CA GLN A 180 18.07 -8.71 -18.15
C GLN A 180 18.07 -10.15 -18.66
N ASP A 181 19.25 -10.73 -18.94
CA ASP A 181 19.40 -12.02 -19.59
C ASP A 181 19.61 -13.19 -18.62
N LYS A 182 20.08 -12.92 -17.39
CA LYS A 182 20.54 -13.94 -16.45
C LYS A 182 19.85 -13.95 -15.10
N ILE A 183 19.09 -12.90 -14.76
CA ILE A 183 18.34 -12.78 -13.52
C ILE A 183 16.85 -12.59 -13.82
#